data_dc2a797337fd8a9eef625307e6596061
#
_entry.id   dc2a797337fd8a9eef625307e6596061
#
_cell.length_a   1.000
_cell.length_b   1.000
_cell.length_c   1.000
_cell.angle_alpha   90.00
_cell.angle_beta   90.00
_cell.angle_gamma   90.00
#
_symmetry.space_group_name_H-M   'P 1'
#
loop_
_entity.id
_entity.type
_entity.pdbx_description
1 polymer ?
#
loop_
_entity_poly.entity_id
_entity_poly.type
_entity_poly.pdbx_seq_one_letter_code
_entity_poly.pdbx_strand_id
1 'polypeptide(L)'
;MTGLEPGRHVIVEIATLITDDNLELIAEGPDLVIHQGPEALAEMDDFVTSMHTRNGLLEQIHASTITLEAAGAATMAFLQEHISEVRSVPLCGNSIGTDRRFLAQYLPEIENFLHYRSVDVSTIKELMKRWN
;
A
#
# COMPACT_ATOMS: atom_id res chain seq x y z
N MET A 1 -3.61 -4.14 -5.10
CA MET A 1 -5.09 -3.98 -4.98
C MET A 1 -5.75 -4.65 -6.18
N THR A 2 -6.98 -5.10 -5.99
CA THR A 2 -7.77 -5.68 -7.09
C THR A 2 -8.38 -4.62 -8.01
N GLY A 3 -8.31 -3.36 -7.65
CA GLY A 3 -8.81 -2.23 -8.41
C GLY A 3 -8.66 -0.93 -7.64
N LEU A 4 -9.41 0.10 -8.01
CA LEU A 4 -9.26 1.45 -7.48
C LEU A 4 -10.38 1.89 -6.51
N GLU A 5 -11.37 1.05 -6.28
CA GLU A 5 -12.53 1.39 -5.46
C GLU A 5 -12.49 0.66 -4.11
N PRO A 6 -12.16 1.35 -2.99
CA PRO A 6 -11.99 0.68 -1.69
C PRO A 6 -13.25 -0.03 -1.17
N GLY A 7 -14.44 0.43 -1.56
CA GLY A 7 -15.69 -0.22 -1.15
C GLY A 7 -15.98 -1.53 -1.86
N ARG A 8 -15.26 -1.81 -2.95
CA ARG A 8 -15.48 -2.98 -3.82
C ARG A 8 -14.23 -3.83 -3.98
N HIS A 9 -13.06 -3.17 -4.04
CA HIS A 9 -11.79 -3.82 -4.25
C HIS A 9 -11.03 -3.99 -2.94
N VAL A 10 -10.02 -4.86 -2.93
CA VAL A 10 -9.29 -5.23 -1.72
C VAL A 10 -7.78 -5.10 -1.92
N ILE A 11 -7.05 -5.07 -0.79
CA ILE A 11 -5.60 -5.06 -0.78
C ILE A 11 -5.09 -6.48 -1.01
N VAL A 12 -4.12 -6.64 -1.90
CA VAL A 12 -3.51 -7.94 -2.21
C VAL A 12 -2.03 -8.00 -1.84
N GLU A 13 -1.40 -6.86 -1.66
CA GLU A 13 0.00 -6.78 -1.23
C GLU A 13 0.23 -5.49 -0.48
N ILE A 14 1.04 -5.56 0.57
CA ILE A 14 1.53 -4.38 1.28
C ILE A 14 3.01 -4.56 1.57
N ALA A 15 3.82 -3.60 1.11
CA ALA A 15 5.26 -3.55 1.36
C ALA A 15 5.61 -2.15 1.87
N THR A 16 6.51 -2.07 2.83
CA THR A 16 6.82 -0.81 3.52
C THR A 16 8.31 -0.60 3.62
N LEU A 17 8.74 0.62 3.30
CA LEU A 17 10.11 1.09 3.51
C LEU A 17 10.05 2.36 4.36
N ILE A 18 11.07 2.57 5.17
CA ILE A 18 11.25 3.82 5.92
C ILE A 18 12.55 4.46 5.46
N THR A 19 12.48 5.75 5.12
CA THR A 19 13.64 6.53 4.70
C THR A 19 13.83 7.74 5.59
N ASP A 20 15.00 8.37 5.51
CA ASP A 20 15.22 9.69 6.06
C ASP A 20 14.73 10.79 5.09
N ASP A 21 14.95 12.06 5.45
CA ASP A 21 14.52 13.20 4.63
C ASP A 21 15.26 13.30 3.29
N ASN A 22 16.40 12.62 3.15
CA ASN A 22 17.17 12.56 1.91
C ASN A 22 16.82 11.32 1.07
N LEU A 23 15.77 10.61 1.44
CA LEU A 23 15.31 9.36 0.79
C LEU A 23 16.31 8.21 0.89
N GLU A 24 17.21 8.27 1.86
CA GLU A 24 18.08 7.13 2.16
C GLU A 24 17.36 6.12 3.02
N LEU A 25 17.51 4.84 2.68
CA LEU A 25 16.79 3.76 3.36
C LEU A 25 17.29 3.62 4.80
N ILE A 26 16.37 3.78 5.76
CA ILE A 26 16.61 3.53 7.19
C ILE A 26 16.27 2.08 7.52
N ALA A 27 15.13 1.59 7.05
CA ALA A 27 14.66 0.25 7.34
C ALA A 27 13.79 -0.29 6.22
N GLU A 28 13.96 -1.56 5.90
CA GLU A 28 13.12 -2.30 4.98
C GLU A 28 12.15 -3.16 5.77
N GLY A 29 10.86 -2.90 5.59
CA GLY A 29 9.81 -3.63 6.26
C GLY A 29 9.40 -4.90 5.54
N PRO A 30 8.38 -5.57 6.07
CA PRO A 30 7.88 -6.78 5.44
C PRO A 30 7.20 -6.46 4.10
N ASP A 31 7.36 -7.37 3.14
CA ASP A 31 6.58 -7.43 1.92
C ASP A 31 5.59 -8.59 2.06
N LEU A 32 4.32 -8.26 2.18
CA LEU A 32 3.28 -9.20 2.56
C LEU A 32 2.25 -9.32 1.45
N VAL A 33 2.16 -10.49 0.85
CA VAL A 33 1.10 -10.85 -0.11
C VAL A 33 -0.07 -11.43 0.66
N ILE A 34 -1.23 -10.81 0.51
CA ILE A 34 -2.44 -11.16 1.25
C ILE A 34 -3.26 -12.15 0.43
N HIS A 35 -3.65 -13.27 1.06
CA HIS A 35 -4.54 -14.22 0.42
C HIS A 35 -5.92 -13.60 0.18
N GLN A 36 -6.45 -13.78 -1.02
CA GLN A 36 -7.81 -13.38 -1.37
C GLN A 36 -8.52 -14.54 -2.05
N GLY A 37 -9.80 -14.67 -1.74
CA GLY A 37 -10.64 -15.71 -2.33
C GLY A 37 -11.08 -15.39 -3.76
N PRO A 38 -11.70 -16.36 -4.46
CA PRO A 38 -12.11 -16.18 -5.85
C PRO A 38 -13.14 -15.04 -6.04
N GLU A 39 -13.97 -14.76 -5.06
CA GLU A 39 -14.96 -13.68 -5.15
C GLU A 39 -14.29 -12.30 -5.23
N ALA A 40 -13.28 -12.05 -4.39
CA ALA A 40 -12.53 -10.81 -4.41
C ALA A 40 -11.71 -10.67 -5.69
N LEU A 41 -11.08 -11.76 -6.15
CA LEU A 41 -10.27 -11.75 -7.38
C LEU A 41 -11.13 -11.58 -8.64
N ALA A 42 -12.38 -12.01 -8.62
CA ALA A 42 -13.31 -11.84 -9.73
C ALA A 42 -13.68 -10.37 -9.99
N GLU A 43 -13.46 -9.48 -9.02
CA GLU A 43 -13.68 -8.04 -9.18
C GLU A 43 -12.58 -7.32 -9.99
N MET A 44 -11.47 -8.00 -10.29
CA MET A 44 -10.41 -7.44 -11.14
C MET A 44 -10.87 -7.33 -12.59
N ASP A 45 -10.60 -6.19 -13.23
CA ASP A 45 -10.76 -6.06 -14.67
C ASP A 45 -9.63 -6.78 -15.43
N ASP A 46 -9.74 -6.81 -16.76
CA ASP A 46 -8.75 -7.49 -17.61
C ASP A 46 -7.36 -6.88 -17.48
N PHE A 47 -7.27 -5.56 -17.34
CA PHE A 47 -5.98 -4.87 -17.20
C PHE A 47 -5.29 -5.26 -15.89
N VAL A 48 -6.00 -5.21 -14.77
CA VAL A 48 -5.46 -5.56 -13.45
C VAL A 48 -5.10 -7.04 -13.39
N THR A 49 -5.95 -7.91 -13.92
CA THR A 49 -5.69 -9.35 -13.99
C THR A 49 -4.42 -9.64 -14.78
N SER A 50 -4.26 -9.03 -15.95
CA SER A 50 -3.06 -9.19 -16.79
C SER A 50 -1.80 -8.69 -16.09
N MET A 51 -1.88 -7.55 -15.41
CA MET A 51 -0.76 -6.97 -14.68
C MET A 51 -0.30 -7.89 -13.55
N HIS A 52 -1.21 -8.37 -12.72
CA HIS A 52 -0.87 -9.26 -11.61
C HIS A 52 -0.38 -10.63 -12.08
N THR A 53 -0.91 -11.11 -13.20
CA THR A 53 -0.45 -12.37 -13.80
C THR A 53 0.99 -12.24 -14.31
N ARG A 54 1.30 -11.16 -15.03
CA ARG A 54 2.65 -10.94 -15.56
C ARG A 54 3.70 -10.78 -14.48
N ASN A 55 3.34 -10.15 -13.37
CA ASN A 55 4.26 -9.91 -12.25
C ASN A 55 4.40 -11.14 -11.33
N GLY A 56 3.67 -12.22 -11.59
CA GLY A 56 3.64 -13.39 -10.71
C GLY A 56 2.86 -13.18 -9.42
N LEU A 57 2.24 -12.01 -9.24
CA LEU A 57 1.53 -11.68 -8.00
C LEU A 57 0.28 -12.53 -7.83
N LEU A 58 -0.44 -12.84 -8.91
CA LEU A 58 -1.65 -13.64 -8.83
C LEU A 58 -1.36 -15.04 -8.26
N GLU A 59 -0.28 -15.69 -8.69
CA GLU A 59 0.16 -16.95 -8.11
C GLU A 59 0.50 -16.83 -6.63
N GLN A 60 1.18 -15.74 -6.26
CA GLN A 60 1.54 -15.48 -4.86
C GLN A 60 0.30 -15.27 -3.99
N ILE A 61 -0.73 -14.59 -4.51
CA ILE A 61 -2.00 -14.40 -3.81
C ILE A 61 -2.67 -15.75 -3.53
N HIS A 62 -2.73 -16.62 -4.53
CA HIS A 62 -3.30 -17.96 -4.37
C HIS A 62 -2.53 -18.83 -3.38
N ALA A 63 -1.20 -18.72 -3.38
CA ALA A 63 -0.34 -19.50 -2.51
C ALA A 63 -0.25 -18.93 -1.08
N SER A 64 -0.58 -17.66 -0.89
CA SER A 64 -0.44 -16.98 0.41
C SER A 64 -1.45 -17.51 1.42
N THR A 65 -1.02 -17.56 2.68
CA THR A 65 -1.88 -17.83 3.84
C THR A 65 -2.03 -16.63 4.76
N ILE A 66 -1.46 -15.47 4.35
CA ILE A 66 -1.46 -14.25 5.16
C ILE A 66 -2.82 -13.56 5.05
N THR A 67 -3.44 -13.28 6.21
CA THR A 67 -4.69 -12.52 6.26
C THR A 67 -4.42 -11.02 6.23
N LEU A 68 -5.44 -10.24 5.92
CA LEU A 68 -5.37 -8.77 6.00
C LEU A 68 -4.98 -8.31 7.41
N GLU A 69 -5.57 -8.90 8.44
CA GLU A 69 -5.31 -8.57 9.83
C GLU A 69 -3.86 -8.85 10.20
N ALA A 70 -3.32 -9.99 9.79
CA ALA A 70 -1.92 -10.36 10.04
C ALA A 70 -0.96 -9.41 9.33
N ALA A 71 -1.26 -9.06 8.07
CA ALA A 71 -0.47 -8.10 7.31
C ALA A 71 -0.48 -6.71 7.95
N GLY A 72 -1.65 -6.26 8.39
CA GLY A 72 -1.81 -4.99 9.10
C GLY A 72 -1.03 -4.95 10.40
N ALA A 73 -1.12 -6.02 11.20
CA ALA A 73 -0.39 -6.12 12.47
C ALA A 73 1.12 -6.10 12.27
N ALA A 74 1.64 -6.83 11.29
CA ALA A 74 3.06 -6.87 10.97
C ALA A 74 3.57 -5.50 10.49
N THR A 75 2.78 -4.82 9.66
CA THR A 75 3.12 -3.47 9.18
C THR A 75 3.14 -2.47 10.33
N MET A 76 2.11 -2.48 11.20
CA MET A 76 2.08 -1.61 12.37
C MET A 76 3.25 -1.85 13.32
N ALA A 77 3.59 -3.11 13.57
CA ALA A 77 4.72 -3.45 14.42
C ALA A 77 6.03 -2.88 13.86
N PHE A 78 6.22 -2.99 12.54
CA PHE A 78 7.38 -2.40 11.86
C PHE A 78 7.41 -0.88 12.00
N LEU A 79 6.28 -0.21 11.78
CA LEU A 79 6.20 1.25 11.91
C LEU A 79 6.49 1.70 13.33
N GLN A 80 5.92 1.03 14.33
CA GLN A 80 6.11 1.38 15.74
C GLN A 80 7.53 1.11 16.23
N GLU A 81 8.23 0.15 15.64
CA GLU A 81 9.64 -0.12 15.95
C GLU A 81 10.55 1.04 15.55
N HIS A 82 10.23 1.72 14.46
CA HIS A 82 11.10 2.75 13.87
C HIS A 82 10.59 4.18 14.05
N ILE A 83 9.32 4.37 14.37
CA ILE A 83 8.68 5.68 14.49
C ILE A 83 8.05 5.78 15.87
N SER A 84 8.57 6.68 16.71
CA SER A 84 8.14 6.79 18.10
C SER A 84 6.88 7.63 18.30
N GLU A 85 6.61 8.56 17.39
CA GLU A 85 5.49 9.49 17.54
C GLU A 85 4.39 9.22 16.50
N VAL A 86 3.15 9.09 16.98
CA VAL A 86 1.97 9.01 16.13
C VAL A 86 1.81 10.32 15.36
N ARG A 87 1.41 10.23 14.11
CA ARG A 87 1.15 11.36 13.21
C ARG A 87 2.36 12.27 12.94
N SER A 88 3.56 11.70 12.98
CA SER A 88 4.80 12.45 12.76
C SER A 88 5.38 12.27 11.35
N VAL A 89 4.98 11.23 10.62
CA VAL A 89 5.61 10.85 9.35
C VAL A 89 4.56 10.79 8.23
N PRO A 90 4.78 11.48 7.09
CA PRO A 90 3.88 11.41 5.95
C PRO A 90 4.02 10.09 5.20
N LEU A 91 2.97 9.71 4.50
CA LEU A 91 3.03 8.63 3.51
C LEU A 91 3.63 9.16 2.22
N CYS A 92 4.56 8.40 1.63
CA CYS A 92 5.23 8.75 0.39
C CYS A 92 4.98 7.67 -0.66
N GLY A 93 4.82 8.08 -1.92
CA GLY A 93 4.63 7.14 -3.01
C GLY A 93 4.10 7.81 -4.27
N ASN A 94 3.53 7.02 -5.16
CA ASN A 94 2.99 7.50 -6.42
C ASN A 94 1.48 7.27 -6.45
N SER A 95 0.70 8.33 -6.62
CA SER A 95 -0.77 8.31 -6.59
C SER A 95 -1.33 7.77 -5.27
N ILE A 96 -0.71 8.16 -4.17
CA ILE A 96 -0.98 7.62 -2.83
C ILE A 96 -2.34 7.99 -2.26
N GLY A 97 -3.07 8.90 -2.87
CA GLY A 97 -4.46 9.17 -2.48
C GLY A 97 -5.32 7.90 -2.53
N THR A 98 -5.08 7.05 -3.52
CA THR A 98 -5.74 5.75 -3.63
C THR A 98 -5.29 4.82 -2.50
N ASP A 99 -3.99 4.72 -2.24
CA ASP A 99 -3.47 3.90 -1.14
C ASP A 99 -4.04 4.32 0.20
N ARG A 100 -4.13 5.62 0.45
CA ARG A 100 -4.72 6.13 1.69
C ARG A 100 -6.18 5.75 1.85
N ARG A 101 -6.96 5.77 0.76
CA ARG A 101 -8.37 5.35 0.81
C ARG A 101 -8.50 3.87 1.16
N PHE A 102 -7.61 3.02 0.62
CA PHE A 102 -7.58 1.60 0.96
C PHE A 102 -7.14 1.38 2.41
N LEU A 103 -6.13 2.10 2.88
CA LEU A 103 -5.72 2.03 4.28
C LEU A 103 -6.84 2.47 5.24
N ALA A 104 -7.53 3.55 4.92
CA ALA A 104 -8.65 4.02 5.74
C ALA A 104 -9.78 3.01 5.80
N GLN A 105 -10.06 2.32 4.69
CA GLN A 105 -11.13 1.33 4.61
C GLN A 105 -10.77 0.03 5.35
N TYR A 106 -9.55 -0.47 5.17
CA TYR A 106 -9.19 -1.82 5.58
C TYR A 106 -8.21 -1.89 6.75
N LEU A 107 -7.36 -0.89 6.90
CA LEU A 107 -6.31 -0.85 7.93
C LEU A 107 -6.25 0.54 8.57
N PRO A 108 -7.36 0.98 9.21
CA PRO A 108 -7.46 2.35 9.73
C PRO A 108 -6.41 2.68 10.80
N GLU A 109 -5.89 1.69 11.54
CA GLU A 109 -4.82 1.92 12.51
C GLU A 109 -3.56 2.46 11.84
N ILE A 110 -3.22 1.97 10.65
CA ILE A 110 -2.06 2.45 9.89
C ILE A 110 -2.32 3.87 9.40
N GLU A 111 -3.48 4.11 8.80
CA GLU A 111 -3.85 5.45 8.32
C GLU A 111 -3.82 6.49 9.45
N ASN A 112 -4.32 6.14 10.62
CA ASN A 112 -4.34 7.02 11.78
C ASN A 112 -2.96 7.21 12.42
N PHE A 113 -2.03 6.29 12.22
CA PHE A 113 -0.65 6.39 12.70
C PHE A 113 0.16 7.39 11.89
N LEU A 114 -0.15 7.55 10.59
CA LEU A 114 0.57 8.43 9.67
C LEU A 114 0.12 9.89 9.81
N HIS A 115 1.02 10.82 9.46
CA HIS A 115 0.67 12.22 9.35
C HIS A 115 -0.33 12.42 8.19
N TYR A 116 -1.22 13.40 8.30
CA TYR A 116 -2.22 13.66 7.26
C TYR A 116 -1.61 14.13 5.94
N ARG A 117 -0.41 14.70 5.96
CA ARG A 117 0.28 15.15 4.75
C ARG A 117 0.88 13.97 4.01
N SER A 118 0.99 14.15 2.69
CA SER A 118 1.50 13.13 1.78
C SER A 118 2.58 13.70 0.89
N VAL A 119 3.55 12.86 0.54
CA VAL A 119 4.53 13.16 -0.52
C VAL A 119 4.18 12.29 -1.72
N ASP A 120 3.59 12.89 -2.74
CA ASP A 120 3.06 12.17 -3.91
C ASP A 120 3.84 12.51 -5.16
N VAL A 121 4.55 11.52 -5.70
CA VAL A 121 5.34 11.65 -6.93
C VAL A 121 4.45 12.04 -8.11
N SER A 122 3.21 11.55 -8.15
CA SER A 122 2.23 11.89 -9.18
C SER A 122 1.97 13.40 -9.24
N THR A 123 1.89 14.05 -8.09
CA THR A 123 1.74 15.52 -8.00
C THR A 123 2.91 16.22 -8.65
N ILE A 124 4.13 15.79 -8.37
CA ILE A 124 5.35 16.37 -8.97
C ILE A 124 5.33 16.19 -10.49
N LYS A 125 4.98 15.00 -10.96
CA LYS A 125 4.88 14.73 -12.41
C LYS A 125 3.88 15.65 -13.09
N GLU A 126 2.73 15.91 -12.48
CA GLU A 126 1.72 16.82 -13.04
C GLU A 126 2.21 18.26 -13.10
N LEU A 127 2.93 18.72 -12.07
CA LEU A 127 3.52 20.05 -12.06
C LEU A 127 4.62 20.18 -13.12
N MET A 128 5.47 19.18 -13.25
CA MET A 128 6.54 19.17 -14.27
C MET A 128 6.00 19.28 -15.69
N LYS A 129 4.90 18.60 -15.98
CA LYS A 129 4.25 18.71 -17.29
C LYS A 129 3.80 20.14 -17.60
N ARG A 130 3.33 20.87 -16.59
CA ARG A 130 2.82 22.23 -16.74
C ARG A 130 3.93 23.27 -16.83
N TRP A 131 5.03 23.03 -16.15
CA TRP A 131 6.13 24.00 -16.02
C TRP A 131 7.22 23.82 -17.08
N ASN A 132 7.23 22.72 -17.76
CA ASN A 132 8.13 22.43 -18.87
C ASN A 132 7.32 22.27 -20.17
#